data_5edf06b4f56c406ed07fa10b6df9795d
#
_entry.id   5edf06b4f56c406ed07fa10b6df9795d
#
_cell.length_a   1.000
_cell.length_b   1.000
_cell.length_c   1.000
_cell.angle_alpha   90.00
_cell.angle_beta   90.00
_cell.angle_gamma   90.00
#
_symmetry.space_group_name_H-M   'P 1'
#
loop_
_entity.id
_entity.type
_entity.pdbx_description
1 polymer ?
#
loop_
_entity_poly.entity_id
_entity_poly.type
_entity_poly.pdbx_seq_one_letter_code
_entity_poly.pdbx_strand_id
1 'polypeptide(L)'
;MSKSPKHFLDINELPLSELKSMLDASSAMKAKQKAHQPVRPLEGKTLAMIFERPSTRTRVSFDVAMRQLGGEPIMLTGAEMQLGRGETIADTARVLSRYVDAIMIRILNHDALLELAANATVPVINGLTRRSHPCQVMADLMTYQEHRGPIEGRTVAWTGDDNNVLASWAHAAERFKFNLNVATPPELAPKKVMRDFIKATGASIVLGTDPEAAVKGADCVVTDTWVSMGDKEGEHRHNVLKPYQVNSKLMSLAKPDALFMHCLPAHRGEEVTDEVIDGPQSVVFDEAENRLHAQKGILAWCFDAVK
;
A
#
# COMPACT_ATOMS: atom_id res chain seq x y z
N MET A 1 -26.78 -13.61 -15.49
CA MET A 1 -26.24 -12.26 -15.22
C MET A 1 -24.79 -12.44 -14.86
N SER A 2 -23.84 -11.79 -15.55
CA SER A 2 -22.42 -11.84 -15.18
C SER A 2 -22.26 -11.17 -13.83
N LYS A 3 -21.54 -11.81 -12.90
CA LYS A 3 -21.18 -11.25 -11.60
C LYS A 3 -20.37 -9.97 -11.84
N SER A 4 -20.64 -8.90 -11.11
CA SER A 4 -19.81 -7.68 -11.18
C SER A 4 -18.37 -8.01 -10.84
N PRO A 5 -17.39 -7.40 -11.52
CA PRO A 5 -15.98 -7.66 -11.24
C PRO A 5 -15.60 -7.25 -9.83
N LYS A 6 -14.66 -7.97 -9.22
CA LYS A 6 -14.12 -7.64 -7.91
C LYS A 6 -12.97 -6.64 -8.07
N HIS A 7 -13.19 -5.37 -7.75
CA HIS A 7 -12.15 -4.36 -7.76
C HIS A 7 -11.44 -4.29 -6.41
N PHE A 8 -10.13 -4.03 -6.42
CA PHE A 8 -9.34 -3.68 -5.23
C PHE A 8 -8.87 -2.23 -5.34
N LEU A 9 -9.73 -1.28 -4.94
CA LEU A 9 -9.49 0.14 -5.08
C LEU A 9 -8.96 0.77 -3.80
N ASP A 10 -9.48 0.35 -2.63
CA ASP A 10 -8.96 0.76 -1.33
C ASP A 10 -9.33 -0.27 -0.24
N ILE A 11 -8.59 -0.24 0.89
CA ILE A 11 -8.79 -1.16 2.02
C ILE A 11 -10.15 -0.94 2.68
N ASN A 12 -10.57 0.30 2.87
CA ASN A 12 -11.83 0.64 3.53
C ASN A 12 -13.09 0.36 2.67
N GLU A 13 -12.94 -0.01 1.41
CA GLU A 13 -14.06 -0.38 0.54
C GLU A 13 -14.46 -1.86 0.68
N LEU A 14 -13.62 -2.67 1.34
CA LEU A 14 -13.85 -4.11 1.47
C LEU A 14 -14.11 -4.51 2.92
N PRO A 15 -14.93 -5.55 3.16
CA PRO A 15 -15.10 -6.10 4.49
C PRO A 15 -13.81 -6.78 4.98
N LEU A 16 -13.61 -6.81 6.30
CA LEU A 16 -12.43 -7.43 6.92
C LEU A 16 -12.22 -8.90 6.51
N SER A 17 -13.31 -9.65 6.32
CA SER A 17 -13.25 -11.05 5.90
C SER A 17 -12.56 -11.24 4.55
N GLU A 18 -12.81 -10.36 3.58
CA GLU A 18 -12.18 -10.39 2.26
C GLU A 18 -10.69 -10.03 2.36
N LEU A 19 -10.37 -9.00 3.14
CA LEU A 19 -8.97 -8.58 3.37
C LEU A 19 -8.16 -9.69 4.07
N LYS A 20 -8.74 -10.34 5.08
CA LYS A 20 -8.11 -11.51 5.74
C LYS A 20 -7.93 -12.67 4.76
N SER A 21 -8.92 -12.96 3.93
CA SER A 21 -8.82 -14.01 2.90
C SER A 21 -7.67 -13.75 1.91
N MET A 22 -7.45 -12.48 1.52
CA MET A 22 -6.29 -12.12 0.68
C MET A 22 -4.96 -12.36 1.41
N LEU A 23 -4.84 -11.96 2.69
CA LEU A 23 -3.62 -12.15 3.47
C LEU A 23 -3.33 -13.64 3.72
N ASP A 24 -4.33 -14.44 4.03
CA ASP A 24 -4.21 -15.88 4.23
C ASP A 24 -3.75 -16.58 2.94
N ALA A 25 -4.37 -16.22 1.81
CA ALA A 25 -3.96 -16.72 0.50
C ALA A 25 -2.52 -16.30 0.13
N SER A 26 -2.14 -15.05 0.47
CA SER A 26 -0.77 -14.54 0.26
C SER A 26 0.25 -15.37 1.03
N SER A 27 -0.01 -15.61 2.31
CA SER A 27 0.86 -16.40 3.19
C SER A 27 0.97 -17.85 2.74
N ALA A 28 -0.17 -18.46 2.36
CA ALA A 28 -0.19 -19.84 1.86
C ALA A 28 0.59 -19.98 0.54
N MET A 29 0.44 -19.03 -0.40
CA MET A 29 1.19 -19.03 -1.66
C MET A 29 2.67 -18.74 -1.46
N LYS A 30 3.04 -17.86 -0.51
CA LYS A 30 4.46 -17.63 -0.12
C LYS A 30 5.09 -18.92 0.42
N ALA A 31 4.42 -19.60 1.33
CA ALA A 31 4.90 -20.86 1.90
C ALA A 31 5.09 -21.95 0.85
N LYS A 32 4.11 -22.14 -0.04
CA LYS A 32 4.22 -23.10 -1.16
C LYS A 32 5.36 -22.75 -2.11
N GLN A 33 5.57 -21.48 -2.41
CA GLN A 33 6.68 -21.06 -3.27
C GLN A 33 8.04 -21.35 -2.62
N LYS A 34 8.20 -21.04 -1.32
CA LYS A 34 9.43 -21.36 -0.56
C LYS A 34 9.67 -22.87 -0.46
N ALA A 35 8.61 -23.67 -0.50
CA ALA A 35 8.67 -25.13 -0.55
C ALA A 35 8.86 -25.71 -1.97
N HIS A 36 9.10 -24.88 -2.99
CA HIS A 36 9.21 -25.28 -4.41
C HIS A 36 7.97 -26.00 -4.94
N GLN A 37 6.78 -25.68 -4.43
CA GLN A 37 5.47 -26.20 -4.84
C GLN A 37 4.60 -25.08 -5.41
N PRO A 38 4.97 -24.44 -6.53
CA PRO A 38 4.26 -23.29 -7.05
C PRO A 38 2.82 -23.66 -7.44
N VAL A 39 1.88 -22.74 -7.16
CA VAL A 39 0.50 -22.82 -7.61
C VAL A 39 0.26 -21.82 -8.74
N ARG A 40 -0.48 -22.22 -9.77
CA ARG A 40 -0.72 -21.42 -10.96
C ARG A 40 -2.22 -21.19 -11.21
N PRO A 41 -2.94 -20.54 -10.27
CA PRO A 41 -4.39 -20.39 -10.35
C PRO A 41 -4.84 -19.43 -11.45
N LEU A 42 -3.95 -18.66 -12.05
CA LEU A 42 -4.24 -17.68 -13.09
C LEU A 42 -3.64 -18.08 -14.45
N GLU A 43 -3.47 -19.38 -14.70
CA GLU A 43 -3.02 -19.87 -16.00
C GLU A 43 -3.92 -19.39 -17.13
N GLY A 44 -3.34 -18.83 -18.21
CA GLY A 44 -4.05 -18.26 -19.35
C GLY A 44 -4.75 -16.92 -19.10
N LYS A 45 -4.52 -16.28 -17.94
CA LYS A 45 -5.04 -14.95 -17.61
C LYS A 45 -4.05 -13.85 -17.97
N THR A 46 -4.55 -12.71 -18.42
CA THR A 46 -3.75 -11.55 -18.80
C THR A 46 -4.03 -10.36 -17.88
N LEU A 47 -2.99 -9.73 -17.36
CA LEU A 47 -3.03 -8.50 -16.54
C LEU A 47 -2.47 -7.32 -17.33
N ALA A 48 -3.28 -6.31 -17.63
CA ALA A 48 -2.75 -5.01 -18.08
C ALA A 48 -2.23 -4.22 -16.88
N MET A 49 -0.98 -3.77 -16.94
CA MET A 49 -0.34 -2.93 -15.91
C MET A 49 -0.09 -1.54 -16.45
N ILE A 50 -0.89 -0.57 -16.01
CA ILE A 50 -0.84 0.83 -16.47
C ILE A 50 -0.03 1.69 -15.49
N PHE A 51 0.98 2.39 -15.99
CA PHE A 51 1.83 3.28 -15.21
C PHE A 51 1.86 4.69 -15.80
N GLU A 52 1.29 5.67 -15.10
CA GLU A 52 1.43 7.09 -15.45
C GLU A 52 2.87 7.57 -15.20
N ARG A 53 3.54 7.03 -14.19
CA ARG A 53 4.92 7.37 -13.83
C ARG A 53 5.75 6.11 -13.56
N PRO A 54 7.07 6.15 -13.78
CA PRO A 54 7.96 5.02 -13.51
C PRO A 54 7.87 4.53 -12.06
N SER A 55 7.91 3.23 -11.86
CA SER A 55 7.94 2.59 -10.55
C SER A 55 8.57 1.21 -10.64
N THR A 56 9.83 1.08 -10.21
CA THR A 56 10.57 -0.18 -10.29
C THR A 56 9.92 -1.27 -9.43
N ARG A 57 9.68 -0.99 -8.15
CA ARG A 57 9.14 -1.98 -7.20
C ARG A 57 7.76 -2.49 -7.60
N THR A 58 6.81 -1.59 -7.88
CA THR A 58 5.44 -1.98 -8.26
C THR A 58 5.43 -2.73 -9.58
N ARG A 59 6.25 -2.29 -10.55
CA ARG A 59 6.37 -2.95 -11.85
C ARG A 59 6.87 -4.38 -11.70
N VAL A 60 8.01 -4.55 -11.03
CA VAL A 60 8.64 -5.87 -10.90
C VAL A 60 7.78 -6.79 -10.04
N SER A 61 7.24 -6.31 -8.92
CA SER A 61 6.45 -7.17 -8.02
C SER A 61 5.15 -7.66 -8.66
N PHE A 62 4.40 -6.82 -9.39
CA PHE A 62 3.19 -7.27 -10.10
C PHE A 62 3.52 -8.17 -11.32
N ASP A 63 4.56 -7.85 -12.08
CA ASP A 63 5.01 -8.69 -13.20
C ASP A 63 5.36 -10.10 -12.71
N VAL A 64 6.22 -10.19 -11.70
CA VAL A 64 6.64 -11.46 -11.11
C VAL A 64 5.46 -12.17 -10.44
N ALA A 65 4.59 -11.45 -9.71
CA ALA A 65 3.40 -12.02 -9.09
C ALA A 65 2.51 -12.71 -10.13
N MET A 66 2.19 -12.01 -11.22
CA MET A 66 1.32 -12.54 -12.27
C MET A 66 1.93 -13.77 -12.95
N ARG A 67 3.22 -13.73 -13.31
CA ARG A 67 3.95 -14.88 -13.89
C ARG A 67 4.01 -16.08 -12.96
N GLN A 68 4.26 -15.85 -11.67
CA GLN A 68 4.30 -16.93 -10.69
C GLN A 68 2.92 -17.57 -10.47
N LEU A 69 1.83 -16.82 -10.66
CA LEU A 69 0.47 -17.35 -10.64
C LEU A 69 0.05 -18.02 -11.95
N GLY A 70 0.92 -18.02 -12.96
CA GLY A 70 0.69 -18.67 -14.25
C GLY A 70 0.08 -17.78 -15.33
N GLY A 71 -0.15 -16.50 -15.02
CA GLY A 71 -0.68 -15.54 -15.98
C GLY A 71 0.39 -14.72 -16.69
N GLU A 72 -0.04 -13.84 -17.57
CA GLU A 72 0.80 -13.00 -18.41
C GLU A 72 0.57 -11.51 -18.12
N PRO A 73 1.59 -10.75 -17.67
CA PRO A 73 1.51 -9.31 -17.54
C PRO A 73 1.82 -8.60 -18.85
N ILE A 74 1.03 -7.58 -19.18
CA ILE A 74 1.29 -6.63 -20.27
C ILE A 74 1.50 -5.26 -19.64
N MET A 75 2.65 -4.61 -19.95
CA MET A 75 2.93 -3.30 -19.41
C MET A 75 2.61 -2.21 -20.41
N LEU A 76 1.91 -1.19 -19.91
CA LEU A 76 1.50 0.00 -20.64
C LEU A 76 2.02 1.23 -19.90
N THR A 77 2.86 2.02 -20.56
CA THR A 77 3.43 3.25 -19.97
C THR A 77 2.68 4.49 -20.42
N GLY A 78 2.69 5.56 -19.63
CA GLY A 78 2.04 6.80 -19.97
C GLY A 78 2.54 7.46 -21.26
N ALA A 79 3.75 7.09 -21.72
CA ALA A 79 4.29 7.54 -23.00
C ALA A 79 3.66 6.79 -24.20
N GLU A 80 3.24 5.56 -23.98
CA GLU A 80 2.63 4.69 -25.00
C GLU A 80 1.11 4.79 -25.01
N MET A 81 0.51 5.21 -23.90
CA MET A 81 -0.92 5.36 -23.75
C MET A 81 -1.38 6.79 -24.01
N GLN A 82 -2.51 6.91 -24.69
CA GLN A 82 -3.19 8.19 -24.91
C GLN A 82 -4.17 8.54 -23.77
N LEU A 83 -3.99 8.00 -22.55
CA LEU A 83 -4.84 8.26 -21.40
C LEU A 83 -4.98 9.77 -21.14
N GLY A 84 -6.20 10.29 -21.38
CA GLY A 84 -6.50 11.72 -21.24
C GLY A 84 -5.91 12.64 -22.32
N ARG A 85 -5.31 12.08 -23.39
CA ARG A 85 -4.75 12.83 -24.51
C ARG A 85 -5.39 12.45 -25.86
N GLY A 86 -6.72 12.28 -25.88
CA GLY A 86 -7.48 11.92 -27.09
C GLY A 86 -8.42 10.74 -26.89
N GLU A 87 -8.13 9.83 -25.99
CA GLU A 87 -9.04 8.76 -25.57
C GLU A 87 -9.52 8.99 -24.13
N THR A 88 -10.81 8.82 -23.87
CA THR A 88 -11.37 8.94 -22.51
C THR A 88 -10.97 7.74 -21.67
N ILE A 89 -10.88 7.94 -20.33
CA ILE A 89 -10.62 6.85 -19.38
C ILE A 89 -11.68 5.76 -19.49
N ALA A 90 -12.94 6.17 -19.67
CA ALA A 90 -14.07 5.27 -19.87
C ALA A 90 -13.92 4.39 -21.12
N ASP A 91 -13.47 4.94 -22.25
CA ASP A 91 -13.28 4.18 -23.48
C ASP A 91 -12.07 3.25 -23.37
N THR A 92 -10.97 3.72 -22.79
CA THR A 92 -9.82 2.86 -22.45
C THR A 92 -10.25 1.66 -21.60
N ALA A 93 -11.06 1.88 -20.56
CA ALA A 93 -11.58 0.81 -19.71
C ALA A 93 -12.40 -0.22 -20.48
N ARG A 94 -13.30 0.25 -21.36
CA ARG A 94 -14.16 -0.61 -22.21
C ARG A 94 -13.35 -1.42 -23.21
N VAL A 95 -12.35 -0.81 -23.83
CA VAL A 95 -11.47 -1.48 -24.80
C VAL A 95 -10.61 -2.52 -24.12
N LEU A 96 -9.88 -2.15 -23.05
CA LEU A 96 -9.00 -3.06 -22.34
C LEU A 96 -9.77 -4.24 -21.72
N SER A 97 -10.99 -4.02 -21.23
CA SER A 97 -11.84 -5.10 -20.71
C SER A 97 -12.19 -6.18 -21.74
N ARG A 98 -11.97 -5.94 -23.03
CA ARG A 98 -12.17 -6.93 -24.10
C ARG A 98 -10.90 -7.69 -24.47
N TYR A 99 -9.73 -7.20 -23.99
CA TYR A 99 -8.43 -7.76 -24.35
C TYR A 99 -7.76 -8.50 -23.19
N VAL A 100 -8.04 -8.08 -21.96
CA VAL A 100 -7.37 -8.58 -20.77
C VAL A 100 -8.38 -9.03 -19.70
N ASP A 101 -7.91 -9.81 -18.74
CA ASP A 101 -8.74 -10.36 -17.66
C ASP A 101 -8.72 -9.49 -16.40
N ALA A 102 -7.73 -8.61 -16.22
CA ALA A 102 -7.66 -7.64 -15.12
C ALA A 102 -6.80 -6.43 -15.52
N ILE A 103 -6.99 -5.31 -14.82
CA ILE A 103 -6.24 -4.07 -15.01
C ILE A 103 -5.65 -3.64 -13.66
N MET A 104 -4.34 -3.48 -13.56
CA MET A 104 -3.68 -2.76 -12.47
C MET A 104 -3.30 -1.37 -12.98
N ILE A 105 -3.62 -0.32 -12.22
CA ILE A 105 -3.28 1.04 -12.60
C ILE A 105 -2.57 1.78 -11.47
N ARG A 106 -1.45 2.43 -11.79
CA ARG A 106 -0.75 3.39 -10.94
C ARG A 106 -0.84 4.76 -11.58
N ILE A 107 -1.69 5.61 -11.02
CA ILE A 107 -2.05 6.94 -11.56
C ILE A 107 -2.20 7.92 -10.39
N LEU A 108 -1.79 9.19 -10.60
CA LEU A 108 -1.88 10.19 -9.52
C LEU A 108 -3.33 10.60 -9.23
N ASN A 109 -4.15 10.74 -10.26
CA ASN A 109 -5.55 11.14 -10.09
C ASN A 109 -6.41 9.95 -9.62
N HIS A 110 -6.95 10.03 -8.41
CA HIS A 110 -7.81 8.99 -7.86
C HIS A 110 -9.17 8.88 -8.56
N ASP A 111 -9.75 10.02 -8.98
CA ASP A 111 -11.03 10.02 -9.69
C ASP A 111 -10.91 9.30 -11.05
N ALA A 112 -9.75 9.38 -11.70
CA ALA A 112 -9.44 8.62 -12.91
C ALA A 112 -9.39 7.10 -12.65
N LEU A 113 -8.90 6.65 -11.50
CA LEU A 113 -9.00 5.25 -11.09
C LEU A 113 -10.45 4.81 -10.91
N LEU A 114 -11.28 5.64 -10.24
CA LEU A 114 -12.70 5.34 -10.03
C LEU A 114 -13.47 5.31 -11.33
N GLU A 115 -13.22 6.25 -12.25
CA GLU A 115 -13.83 6.26 -13.59
C GLU A 115 -13.47 5.00 -14.39
N LEU A 116 -12.19 4.59 -14.34
CA LEU A 116 -11.74 3.37 -15.00
C LEU A 116 -12.44 2.14 -14.41
N ALA A 117 -12.53 2.02 -13.10
CA ALA A 117 -13.21 0.91 -12.42
C ALA A 117 -14.72 0.87 -12.74
N ALA A 118 -15.39 2.02 -12.79
CA ALA A 118 -16.82 2.12 -13.09
C ALA A 118 -17.17 1.70 -14.52
N ASN A 119 -16.21 1.77 -15.46
CA ASN A 119 -16.42 1.41 -16.88
C ASN A 119 -15.77 0.07 -17.26
N ALA A 120 -14.96 -0.52 -16.42
CA ALA A 120 -14.35 -1.82 -16.66
C ALA A 120 -15.32 -2.97 -16.37
N THR A 121 -15.28 -4.02 -17.20
CA THR A 121 -16.00 -5.30 -16.97
C THR A 121 -15.08 -6.39 -16.43
N VAL A 122 -13.84 -6.05 -16.12
CA VAL A 122 -12.82 -6.88 -15.48
C VAL A 122 -12.33 -6.24 -14.19
N PRO A 123 -11.71 -6.97 -13.25
CA PRO A 123 -11.15 -6.44 -12.04
C PRO A 123 -10.18 -5.28 -12.29
N VAL A 124 -10.27 -4.23 -11.45
CA VAL A 124 -9.34 -3.11 -11.43
C VAL A 124 -8.64 -3.08 -10.07
N ILE A 125 -7.31 -2.93 -10.08
CA ILE A 125 -6.46 -2.93 -8.90
C ILE A 125 -5.75 -1.58 -8.81
N ASN A 126 -5.88 -0.91 -7.66
CA ASN A 126 -5.16 0.32 -7.34
C ASN A 126 -3.69 0.02 -7.02
N GLY A 127 -2.79 0.27 -7.97
CA GLY A 127 -1.34 0.16 -7.77
C GLY A 127 -0.74 1.31 -6.95
N LEU A 128 -1.37 2.45 -6.95
CA LEU A 128 -1.16 3.68 -6.16
C LEU A 128 -1.91 4.85 -6.79
N THR A 129 -2.51 5.70 -5.95
CA THR A 129 -2.93 7.06 -6.32
C THR A 129 -2.37 8.08 -5.32
N ARG A 130 -2.61 9.39 -5.54
CA ARG A 130 -2.31 10.41 -4.51
C ARG A 130 -3.13 10.25 -3.23
N ARG A 131 -4.26 9.54 -3.30
CA ARG A 131 -5.17 9.34 -2.16
C ARG A 131 -4.78 8.13 -1.31
N SER A 132 -4.33 7.04 -1.93
CA SER A 132 -4.04 5.80 -1.21
C SER A 132 -3.03 4.90 -1.93
N HIS A 133 -2.42 4.00 -1.15
CA HIS A 133 -1.52 2.93 -1.61
C HIS A 133 -1.88 1.59 -0.96
N PRO A 134 -3.08 1.04 -1.23
CA PRO A 134 -3.62 -0.10 -0.49
C PRO A 134 -2.79 -1.37 -0.64
N CYS A 135 -2.21 -1.63 -1.82
CA CYS A 135 -1.35 -2.80 -2.03
C CYS A 135 -0.08 -2.78 -1.17
N GLN A 136 0.44 -1.58 -0.84
CA GLN A 136 1.57 -1.45 0.08
C GLN A 136 1.15 -1.86 1.48
N VAL A 137 0.09 -1.27 2.01
CA VAL A 137 -0.32 -1.53 3.39
C VAL A 137 -0.80 -2.97 3.60
N MET A 138 -1.33 -3.63 2.57
CA MET A 138 -1.58 -5.08 2.64
C MET A 138 -0.28 -5.88 2.80
N ALA A 139 0.83 -5.45 2.19
CA ALA A 139 2.14 -6.07 2.39
C ALA A 139 2.70 -5.78 3.80
N ASP A 140 2.49 -4.56 4.30
CA ASP A 140 2.92 -4.15 5.63
C ASP A 140 2.18 -4.97 6.71
N LEU A 141 0.86 -5.14 6.55
CA LEU A 141 0.03 -5.99 7.42
C LEU A 141 0.50 -7.46 7.40
N MET A 142 0.79 -7.99 6.21
CA MET A 142 1.34 -9.34 6.06
C MET A 142 2.68 -9.48 6.80
N THR A 143 3.57 -8.50 6.64
CA THR A 143 4.89 -8.46 7.30
C THR A 143 4.74 -8.38 8.81
N TYR A 144 3.86 -7.50 9.30
CA TYR A 144 3.58 -7.42 10.74
C TYR A 144 3.11 -8.78 11.29
N GLN A 145 2.16 -9.43 10.59
CA GLN A 145 1.62 -10.71 11.02
C GLN A 145 2.68 -11.83 11.03
N GLU A 146 3.59 -11.84 10.09
CA GLU A 146 4.70 -12.81 10.04
C GLU A 146 5.65 -12.68 11.23
N HIS A 147 5.92 -11.46 11.69
CA HIS A 147 6.87 -11.18 12.76
C HIS A 147 6.25 -11.15 14.15
N ARG A 148 4.97 -10.75 14.28
CA ARG A 148 4.34 -10.43 15.59
C ARG A 148 2.95 -11.04 15.77
N GLY A 149 2.44 -11.76 14.78
CA GLY A 149 1.07 -12.29 14.82
C GLY A 149 0.01 -11.19 14.57
N PRO A 150 -1.23 -11.39 15.02
CA PRO A 150 -2.33 -10.48 14.71
C PRO A 150 -2.06 -9.03 15.13
N ILE A 151 -2.38 -8.08 14.25
CA ILE A 151 -2.22 -6.64 14.49
C ILE A 151 -3.37 -6.05 15.32
N GLU A 152 -4.49 -6.75 15.43
CA GLU A 152 -5.66 -6.30 16.18
C GLU A 152 -5.29 -5.89 17.62
N GLY A 153 -5.76 -4.71 18.05
CA GLY A 153 -5.48 -4.15 19.36
C GLY A 153 -4.04 -3.65 19.58
N ARG A 154 -3.14 -3.82 18.62
CA ARG A 154 -1.76 -3.30 18.68
C ARG A 154 -1.73 -1.80 18.40
N THR A 155 -0.60 -1.17 18.66
CA THR A 155 -0.38 0.24 18.41
C THR A 155 0.68 0.43 17.34
N VAL A 156 0.28 1.07 16.24
CA VAL A 156 1.19 1.51 15.16
C VAL A 156 1.40 3.02 15.32
N ALA A 157 2.63 3.47 15.25
CA ALA A 157 2.99 4.88 15.22
C ALA A 157 3.40 5.29 13.81
N TRP A 158 2.83 6.38 13.33
CA TRP A 158 3.27 7.07 12.11
C TRP A 158 3.97 8.37 12.49
N THR A 159 5.11 8.64 11.89
CA THR A 159 5.80 9.92 12.03
C THR A 159 6.26 10.42 10.65
N GLY A 160 5.93 11.67 10.32
CA GLY A 160 6.28 12.26 9.02
C GLY A 160 5.14 13.02 8.36
N ASP A 161 5.02 12.91 7.05
CA ASP A 161 4.06 13.63 6.23
C ASP A 161 2.65 13.01 6.19
N ASP A 162 1.62 13.83 5.94
CA ASP A 162 0.27 13.36 5.60
C ASP A 162 0.21 12.97 4.12
N ASN A 163 0.52 11.72 3.83
CA ASN A 163 0.56 11.19 2.46
C ASN A 163 -0.41 10.02 2.23
N ASN A 164 -0.37 9.45 1.02
CA ASN A 164 -1.24 8.35 0.61
C ASN A 164 -0.96 7.02 1.33
N VAL A 165 0.24 6.82 1.87
CA VAL A 165 0.57 5.62 2.66
C VAL A 165 -0.07 5.75 4.04
N LEU A 166 0.04 6.92 4.70
CA LEU A 166 -0.67 7.20 5.95
C LEU A 166 -2.18 7.02 5.79
N ALA A 167 -2.76 7.52 4.69
CA ALA A 167 -4.20 7.35 4.42
C ALA A 167 -4.59 5.86 4.37
N SER A 168 -3.79 5.01 3.74
CA SER A 168 -4.04 3.57 3.69
C SER A 168 -3.83 2.89 5.05
N TRP A 169 -2.88 3.34 5.87
CA TRP A 169 -2.73 2.88 7.25
C TRP A 169 -3.95 3.25 8.11
N ALA A 170 -4.54 4.44 7.90
CA ALA A 170 -5.77 4.85 8.58
C ALA A 170 -6.96 3.96 8.17
N HIS A 171 -7.10 3.64 6.88
CA HIS A 171 -8.10 2.70 6.39
C HIS A 171 -7.90 1.29 6.98
N ALA A 172 -6.65 0.85 7.07
CA ALA A 172 -6.31 -0.43 7.69
C ALA A 172 -6.60 -0.45 9.19
N ALA A 173 -6.31 0.63 9.92
CA ALA A 173 -6.60 0.73 11.36
C ALA A 173 -8.09 0.56 11.66
N GLU A 174 -8.95 1.15 10.82
CA GLU A 174 -10.40 0.97 10.93
C GLU A 174 -10.81 -0.49 10.68
N ARG A 175 -10.29 -1.11 9.63
CA ARG A 175 -10.68 -2.48 9.25
C ARG A 175 -10.13 -3.55 10.19
N PHE A 176 -8.85 -3.45 10.52
CA PHE A 176 -8.14 -4.46 11.32
C PHE A 176 -8.17 -4.18 12.84
N LYS A 177 -8.81 -3.08 13.26
CA LYS A 177 -9.04 -2.73 14.67
C LYS A 177 -7.76 -2.62 15.50
N PHE A 178 -6.76 -1.93 14.98
CA PHE A 178 -5.57 -1.54 15.72
C PHE A 178 -5.54 -0.02 15.99
N ASN A 179 -4.71 0.42 16.93
CA ASN A 179 -4.55 1.83 17.26
C ASN A 179 -3.49 2.45 16.34
N LEU A 180 -3.78 3.61 15.76
CA LEU A 180 -2.84 4.36 14.93
C LEU A 180 -2.55 5.72 15.58
N ASN A 181 -1.34 5.90 16.09
CA ASN A 181 -0.86 7.18 16.60
C ASN A 181 -0.11 7.91 15.48
N VAL A 182 -0.54 9.11 15.15
CA VAL A 182 0.02 9.90 14.04
C VAL A 182 0.66 11.15 14.57
N ALA A 183 1.92 11.38 14.20
CA ALA A 183 2.61 12.64 14.42
C ALA A 183 3.01 13.25 13.07
N THR A 184 2.44 14.43 12.78
CA THR A 184 2.76 15.23 11.59
C THR A 184 3.04 16.67 12.00
N PRO A 185 3.89 17.42 11.28
CA PRO A 185 4.07 18.84 11.53
C PRO A 185 2.73 19.61 11.45
N PRO A 186 2.54 20.66 12.23
CA PRO A 186 1.33 21.49 12.15
C PRO A 186 1.02 22.00 10.74
N GLU A 187 2.06 22.36 9.98
CA GLU A 187 1.96 22.84 8.60
C GLU A 187 1.53 21.75 7.60
N LEU A 188 1.78 20.48 7.96
CA LEU A 188 1.44 19.30 7.18
C LEU A 188 0.38 18.44 7.89
N ALA A 189 -0.42 19.05 8.75
CA ALA A 189 -1.45 18.35 9.53
C ALA A 189 -2.43 17.61 8.61
N PRO A 190 -2.94 16.44 9.04
CA PRO A 190 -3.86 15.62 8.25
C PRO A 190 -5.05 16.41 7.73
N LYS A 191 -5.34 16.24 6.44
CA LYS A 191 -6.37 16.98 5.72
C LYS A 191 -7.77 16.70 6.28
N LYS A 192 -8.72 17.53 5.91
CA LYS A 192 -10.13 17.38 6.33
C LYS A 192 -10.67 15.97 6.05
N VAL A 193 -10.31 15.38 4.92
CA VAL A 193 -10.76 14.03 4.54
C VAL A 193 -10.38 12.98 5.59
N MET A 194 -9.15 13.02 6.11
CA MET A 194 -8.70 12.10 7.18
C MET A 194 -9.51 12.33 8.47
N ARG A 195 -9.68 13.59 8.89
CA ARG A 195 -10.45 13.92 10.09
C ARG A 195 -11.93 13.51 9.98
N ASP A 196 -12.53 13.73 8.81
CA ASP A 196 -13.91 13.31 8.53
C ASP A 196 -14.03 11.78 8.55
N PHE A 197 -13.05 11.06 7.98
CA PHE A 197 -13.00 9.60 8.02
C PHE A 197 -12.94 9.07 9.47
N ILE A 198 -12.05 9.60 10.29
CA ILE A 198 -11.92 9.21 11.71
C ILE A 198 -13.25 9.44 12.44
N LYS A 199 -13.86 10.62 12.25
CA LYS A 199 -15.14 10.96 12.88
C LYS A 199 -16.28 10.04 12.43
N ALA A 200 -16.32 9.70 11.14
CA ALA A 200 -17.40 8.88 10.57
C ALA A 200 -17.30 7.41 10.98
N THR A 201 -16.10 6.89 11.13
CA THR A 201 -15.85 5.47 11.41
C THR A 201 -15.63 5.14 12.88
N GLY A 202 -15.24 6.13 13.70
CA GLY A 202 -14.83 5.91 15.08
C GLY A 202 -13.53 5.11 15.20
N ALA A 203 -12.71 5.09 14.15
CA ALA A 203 -11.42 4.39 14.16
C ALA A 203 -10.50 4.91 15.29
N SER A 204 -9.75 4.01 15.90
CA SER A 204 -8.81 4.32 16.99
C SER A 204 -7.56 5.00 16.44
N ILE A 205 -7.71 6.26 15.99
CA ILE A 205 -6.64 7.04 15.38
C ILE A 205 -6.47 8.34 16.18
N VAL A 206 -5.26 8.56 16.67
CA VAL A 206 -4.88 9.77 17.41
C VAL A 206 -4.01 10.64 16.53
N LEU A 207 -4.45 11.84 16.23
CA LEU A 207 -3.69 12.83 15.46
C LEU A 207 -2.97 13.79 16.41
N GLY A 208 -1.67 13.92 16.28
CA GLY A 208 -0.81 14.78 17.08
C GLY A 208 0.34 15.38 16.26
N THR A 209 1.16 16.16 16.95
CA THR A 209 2.34 16.84 16.38
C THR A 209 3.65 16.43 17.07
N ASP A 210 3.58 15.61 18.11
CA ASP A 210 4.74 15.16 18.88
C ASP A 210 5.10 13.72 18.50
N PRO A 211 6.24 13.49 17.80
CA PRO A 211 6.67 12.16 17.41
C PRO A 211 7.06 11.28 18.61
N GLU A 212 7.57 11.84 19.70
CA GLU A 212 7.92 11.07 20.90
C GLU A 212 6.64 10.52 21.57
N ALA A 213 5.58 11.34 21.65
CA ALA A 213 4.29 10.91 22.19
C ALA A 213 3.63 9.84 21.31
N ALA A 214 3.72 9.97 19.98
CA ALA A 214 3.13 8.98 19.05
C ALA A 214 3.83 7.62 19.12
N VAL A 215 5.16 7.60 19.21
CA VAL A 215 5.98 6.38 19.20
C VAL A 215 6.02 5.67 20.55
N LYS A 216 5.78 6.39 21.64
CA LYS A 216 5.88 5.83 22.99
C LYS A 216 5.02 4.59 23.19
N GLY A 217 5.69 3.45 23.42
CA GLY A 217 5.04 2.15 23.65
C GLY A 217 4.39 1.53 22.42
N ALA A 218 4.68 2.01 21.22
CA ALA A 218 4.18 1.44 19.97
C ALA A 218 4.74 0.03 19.69
N ASP A 219 3.95 -0.80 19.04
CA ASP A 219 4.34 -2.15 18.56
C ASP A 219 5.02 -2.07 17.18
N CYS A 220 4.78 -0.99 16.44
CA CYS A 220 5.37 -0.76 15.11
C CYS A 220 5.54 0.74 14.89
N VAL A 221 6.65 1.15 14.29
CA VAL A 221 6.92 2.52 13.87
C VAL A 221 7.02 2.53 12.35
N VAL A 222 6.26 3.41 11.71
CA VAL A 222 6.18 3.53 10.25
C VAL A 222 6.48 4.96 9.84
N THR A 223 7.25 5.12 8.80
CA THR A 223 7.47 6.42 8.13
C THR A 223 7.55 6.23 6.62
N ASP A 224 7.55 7.33 5.88
CA ASP A 224 7.73 7.35 4.43
C ASP A 224 8.53 8.60 4.05
N THR A 225 8.95 8.68 2.79
CA THR A 225 9.72 9.81 2.25
C THR A 225 9.05 11.15 2.53
N TRP A 226 9.86 12.14 2.93
CA TRP A 226 9.36 13.49 3.21
C TRP A 226 8.93 14.25 1.97
N VAL A 227 9.54 13.94 0.83
CA VAL A 227 9.23 14.56 -0.46
C VAL A 227 8.74 13.48 -1.41
N SER A 228 7.44 13.48 -1.68
CA SER A 228 6.84 12.56 -2.63
C SER A 228 7.08 12.99 -4.08
N MET A 229 7.00 12.03 -5.03
CA MET A 229 7.16 12.32 -6.44
C MET A 229 6.17 13.40 -6.92
N GLY A 230 6.69 14.59 -7.22
CA GLY A 230 5.91 15.72 -7.76
C GLY A 230 5.70 16.90 -6.80
N ASP A 231 6.27 16.85 -5.61
CA ASP A 231 6.28 17.98 -4.68
C ASP A 231 7.31 19.05 -5.12
N LYS A 232 6.92 20.32 -5.04
CA LYS A 232 7.74 21.45 -5.56
C LYS A 232 8.59 22.16 -4.50
N GLU A 233 8.41 21.86 -3.19
CA GLU A 233 9.02 22.61 -2.08
C GLU A 233 9.93 21.71 -1.21
N GLY A 234 11.01 21.19 -1.82
CA GLY A 234 11.92 20.24 -1.15
C GLY A 234 12.53 20.77 0.15
N GLU A 235 13.19 21.95 0.13
CA GLU A 235 13.97 22.46 1.28
C GLU A 235 13.08 22.85 2.47
N HIS A 236 11.97 23.52 2.24
CA HIS A 236 11.02 23.88 3.29
C HIS A 236 10.43 22.63 3.96
N ARG A 237 10.03 21.64 3.18
CA ARG A 237 9.50 20.37 3.71
C ARG A 237 10.53 19.63 4.56
N HIS A 238 11.79 19.58 4.12
CA HIS A 238 12.87 18.96 4.91
C HIS A 238 13.04 19.63 6.28
N ASN A 239 13.03 20.97 6.31
CA ASN A 239 13.19 21.71 7.59
C ASN A 239 12.02 21.43 8.54
N VAL A 240 10.80 21.39 8.05
CA VAL A 240 9.58 21.14 8.83
C VAL A 240 9.51 19.68 9.31
N LEU A 241 9.96 18.73 8.49
CA LEU A 241 9.89 17.30 8.80
C LEU A 241 11.10 16.77 9.58
N LYS A 242 12.22 17.51 9.64
CA LYS A 242 13.43 17.10 10.36
C LYS A 242 13.20 16.63 11.82
N PRO A 243 12.30 17.24 12.62
CA PRO A 243 11.99 16.75 13.97
C PRO A 243 11.28 15.38 13.99
N TYR A 244 10.78 14.93 12.84
CA TYR A 244 9.99 13.68 12.68
C TYR A 244 10.84 12.52 12.16
N GLN A 245 12.17 12.71 12.03
CA GLN A 245 13.10 11.67 11.65
C GLN A 245 13.04 10.48 12.61
N VAL A 246 12.91 9.26 12.06
CA VAL A 246 13.03 8.04 12.84
C VAL A 246 14.51 7.71 13.00
N ASN A 247 15.01 7.93 14.23
CA ASN A 247 16.36 7.63 14.66
C ASN A 247 16.34 6.69 15.87
N SER A 248 17.51 6.24 16.33
CA SER A 248 17.63 5.31 17.45
C SER A 248 17.03 5.85 18.75
N LYS A 249 17.10 7.19 19.00
CA LYS A 249 16.47 7.81 20.15
C LYS A 249 14.94 7.67 20.10
N LEU A 250 14.33 7.97 18.95
CA LEU A 250 12.88 7.86 18.77
C LEU A 250 12.44 6.39 18.87
N MET A 251 13.15 5.47 18.21
CA MET A 251 12.86 4.03 18.28
C MET A 251 12.94 3.46 19.69
N SER A 252 13.83 4.00 20.54
CA SER A 252 13.96 3.55 21.93
C SER A 252 12.74 3.84 22.81
N LEU A 253 11.82 4.70 22.38
CA LEU A 253 10.55 4.99 23.06
C LEU A 253 9.45 3.98 22.73
N ALA A 254 9.59 3.26 21.64
CA ALA A 254 8.70 2.15 21.28
C ALA A 254 8.97 0.92 22.16
N LYS A 255 8.17 -0.13 22.02
CA LYS A 255 8.44 -1.39 22.70
C LYS A 255 9.80 -1.96 22.26
N PRO A 256 10.52 -2.69 23.13
CA PRO A 256 11.83 -3.27 22.78
C PRO A 256 11.80 -4.18 21.54
N ASP A 257 10.67 -4.81 21.29
CA ASP A 257 10.42 -5.69 20.16
C ASP A 257 9.60 -5.03 19.03
N ALA A 258 9.42 -3.70 19.07
CA ALA A 258 8.71 -2.97 18.04
C ALA A 258 9.38 -3.16 16.67
N LEU A 259 8.57 -3.24 15.62
CA LEU A 259 9.06 -3.27 14.25
C LEU A 259 9.23 -1.85 13.70
N PHE A 260 10.23 -1.69 12.82
CA PHE A 260 10.34 -0.51 11.95
C PHE A 260 9.98 -0.89 10.51
N MET A 261 9.10 -0.10 9.88
CA MET A 261 8.64 -0.30 8.50
C MET A 261 8.77 0.96 7.66
N HIS A 262 9.08 0.78 6.38
CA HIS A 262 9.19 1.84 5.38
C HIS A 262 8.99 1.27 3.97
N CYS A 263 8.06 1.81 3.21
CA CYS A 263 7.69 1.28 1.89
C CYS A 263 8.80 1.36 0.81
N LEU A 264 9.93 2.01 1.11
CA LEU A 264 11.03 2.28 0.19
C LEU A 264 10.61 3.01 -1.12
N PRO A 265 11.50 3.87 -1.71
CA PRO A 265 12.89 4.12 -1.32
C PRO A 265 12.97 4.95 -0.04
N ALA A 266 13.99 4.75 0.77
CA ALA A 266 14.29 5.58 1.92
C ALA A 266 15.42 6.56 1.58
N HIS A 267 15.30 7.81 2.07
CA HIS A 267 16.38 8.78 2.04
C HIS A 267 17.11 8.75 3.38
N ARG A 268 18.17 7.95 3.43
CA ARG A 268 18.98 7.75 4.63
C ARG A 268 19.55 9.07 5.14
N GLY A 269 19.40 9.34 6.43
CA GLY A 269 19.77 10.62 7.04
C GLY A 269 18.67 11.69 6.93
N GLU A 270 17.59 11.46 6.21
CA GLU A 270 16.40 12.31 6.15
C GLU A 270 15.30 11.72 7.06
N GLU A 271 14.31 11.03 6.52
CA GLU A 271 13.19 10.47 7.30
C GLU A 271 13.59 9.32 8.23
N VAL A 272 14.71 8.66 7.96
CA VAL A 272 15.22 7.55 8.78
C VAL A 272 16.74 7.55 8.77
N THR A 273 17.36 7.18 9.91
CA THR A 273 18.82 7.00 10.01
C THR A 273 19.26 5.59 9.60
N ASP A 274 20.53 5.43 9.23
CA ASP A 274 21.11 4.15 8.85
C ASP A 274 21.00 3.11 9.96
N GLU A 275 21.22 3.51 11.21
CA GLU A 275 21.16 2.61 12.36
C GLU A 275 19.75 2.03 12.58
N VAL A 276 18.71 2.75 12.18
CA VAL A 276 17.33 2.26 12.27
C VAL A 276 16.99 1.36 11.10
N ILE A 277 17.23 1.81 9.88
CA ILE A 277 16.82 1.06 8.69
C ILE A 277 17.60 -0.26 8.52
N ASP A 278 18.85 -0.31 8.97
CA ASP A 278 19.70 -1.51 8.96
C ASP A 278 19.73 -2.21 10.36
N GLY A 279 18.98 -1.69 11.33
CA GLY A 279 18.94 -2.19 12.69
C GLY A 279 18.07 -3.44 12.87
N PRO A 280 18.16 -4.10 14.04
CA PRO A 280 17.51 -5.38 14.31
C PRO A 280 15.97 -5.31 14.37
N GLN A 281 15.40 -4.12 14.52
CA GLN A 281 13.95 -3.90 14.53
C GLN A 281 13.39 -3.63 13.12
N SER A 282 14.26 -3.41 12.14
CA SER A 282 13.86 -3.11 10.76
C SER A 282 13.43 -4.39 10.03
N VAL A 283 12.27 -4.32 9.40
CA VAL A 283 11.73 -5.38 8.54
C VAL A 283 11.45 -4.89 7.12
N VAL A 284 12.09 -3.78 6.71
CA VAL A 284 11.82 -3.11 5.43
C VAL A 284 12.08 -3.99 4.21
N PHE A 285 13.00 -4.93 4.28
CA PHE A 285 13.28 -5.85 3.17
C PHE A 285 12.29 -7.02 3.13
N ASP A 286 11.82 -7.51 4.28
CA ASP A 286 10.73 -8.48 4.37
C ASP A 286 9.42 -7.84 3.87
N GLU A 287 9.18 -6.57 4.23
CA GLU A 287 8.08 -5.76 3.73
C GLU A 287 8.14 -5.61 2.19
N ALA A 288 9.33 -5.33 1.65
CA ALA A 288 9.54 -5.24 0.21
C ALA A 288 9.32 -6.59 -0.50
N GLU A 289 9.74 -7.73 0.09
CA GLU A 289 9.43 -9.08 -0.40
C GLU A 289 7.92 -9.32 -0.38
N ASN A 290 7.26 -8.96 0.72
CA ASN A 290 5.84 -9.19 0.91
C ASN A 290 4.94 -8.40 -0.04
N ARG A 291 5.43 -7.35 -0.69
CA ARG A 291 4.72 -6.71 -1.80
C ARG A 291 4.37 -7.72 -2.91
N LEU A 292 5.33 -8.58 -3.27
CA LEU A 292 5.10 -9.64 -4.25
C LEU A 292 4.00 -10.60 -3.78
N HIS A 293 4.05 -11.00 -2.52
CA HIS A 293 3.14 -12.01 -1.99
C HIS A 293 1.73 -11.45 -1.72
N ALA A 294 1.61 -10.25 -1.15
CA ALA A 294 0.33 -9.58 -0.97
C ALA A 294 -0.37 -9.33 -2.31
N GLN A 295 0.37 -8.92 -3.34
CA GLN A 295 -0.18 -8.75 -4.69
C GLN A 295 -0.67 -10.06 -5.30
N LYS A 296 -0.04 -11.20 -5.01
CA LYS A 296 -0.59 -12.51 -5.41
C LYS A 296 -1.94 -12.80 -4.76
N GLY A 297 -2.10 -12.53 -3.47
CA GLY A 297 -3.37 -12.70 -2.77
C GLY A 297 -4.46 -11.80 -3.34
N ILE A 298 -4.14 -10.53 -3.61
CA ILE A 298 -5.05 -9.57 -4.23
C ILE A 298 -5.46 -10.05 -5.64
N LEU A 299 -4.49 -10.45 -6.47
CA LEU A 299 -4.77 -10.97 -7.80
C LEU A 299 -5.66 -12.23 -7.72
N ALA A 300 -5.29 -13.21 -6.90
CA ALA A 300 -6.08 -14.43 -6.74
C ALA A 300 -7.51 -14.13 -6.25
N TRP A 301 -7.68 -13.17 -5.34
CA TRP A 301 -8.99 -12.73 -4.88
C TRP A 301 -9.82 -12.08 -6.01
N CYS A 302 -9.22 -11.21 -6.81
CA CYS A 302 -9.88 -10.57 -7.95
C CYS A 302 -10.45 -11.61 -8.95
N PHE A 303 -9.78 -12.74 -9.09
CA PHE A 303 -10.18 -13.83 -10.00
C PHE A 303 -11.01 -14.93 -9.32
N ASP A 304 -11.51 -14.72 -8.10
CA ASP A 304 -12.21 -15.77 -7.31
C ASP A 304 -11.37 -17.07 -7.13
N ALA A 305 -10.04 -16.94 -7.15
CA ALA A 305 -9.10 -18.06 -7.04
C ALA A 305 -8.51 -18.25 -5.62
N VAL A 306 -8.97 -17.50 -4.65
CA VAL A 306 -8.74 -17.74 -3.21
C VAL A 306 -9.71 -18.82 -2.73
N LYS A 307 -9.18 -19.88 -2.10
CA LYS A 307 -9.96 -20.97 -1.49
C LYS A 307 -9.78 -20.95 0.02
#